data_6994c49af245b9c65031aa6e881709a9
#
_entry.id   6994c49af245b9c65031aa6e881709a9
#
_cell.length_a   1.000
_cell.length_b   1.000
_cell.length_c   1.000
_cell.angle_alpha   90.00
_cell.angle_beta   90.00
_cell.angle_gamma   90.00
#
_symmetry.space_group_name_H-M   'P 1'
#
loop_
_entity.id
_entity.type
_entity.pdbx_description
1 polymer ?
#
loop_
_entity_poly.entity_id
_entity_poly.type
_entity_poly.pdbx_seq_one_letter_code
_entity_poly.pdbx_strand_id
1 'polypeptide(L)'
;FLAPTDTVGGWRENKNRGGCLWDLAENRSLAAGLCMPHSPRYHDGRVWVLESGIGAISTLDESTGKLVEVARLPGFTRGLCFVGPYAFVGLSQIRESAIFGGIPIAQDSQERCCGVWVVDTRSGATVAFVRFEGAVQEIFAVEALPDIRFPELLNEAGAILDSSFVVGEEEPGQYQDGEDPHATWVQEAQPKASTRERCSI
;
A
#
# COMPACT_ATOMS: atom_id res chain seq x y z
N PHE A 1 3.30 7.03 -9.43
CA PHE A 1 4.23 8.15 -9.57
C PHE A 1 3.60 9.22 -10.45
N LEU A 2 3.40 10.40 -9.92
CA LEU A 2 2.88 11.56 -10.62
C LEU A 2 4.00 12.58 -10.85
N ALA A 3 4.13 13.05 -12.08
CA ALA A 3 5.03 14.12 -12.47
C ALA A 3 4.34 15.07 -13.45
N PRO A 4 4.64 16.37 -13.43
CA PRO A 4 4.02 17.37 -14.29
C PRO A 4 4.58 17.27 -15.71
N THR A 5 4.16 16.24 -16.46
CA THR A 5 4.58 16.00 -17.85
C THR A 5 3.47 15.30 -18.62
N ASP A 6 3.24 15.72 -19.84
CA ASP A 6 2.29 15.10 -20.78
C ASP A 6 2.96 14.07 -21.69
N THR A 7 4.29 13.96 -21.61
CA THR A 7 5.05 13.01 -22.42
C THR A 7 5.08 11.64 -21.76
N VAL A 8 4.75 10.59 -22.51
CA VAL A 8 4.84 9.20 -22.04
C VAL A 8 6.26 8.91 -21.58
N GLY A 9 6.41 8.58 -20.29
CA GLY A 9 7.72 8.32 -19.69
C GLY A 9 8.58 9.55 -19.43
N GLY A 10 8.10 10.77 -19.64
CA GLY A 10 8.82 12.03 -19.42
C GLY A 10 9.29 12.23 -17.96
N TRP A 11 8.67 11.57 -17.01
CA TRP A 11 9.10 11.55 -15.61
C TRP A 11 10.52 10.99 -15.41
N ARG A 12 11.03 10.17 -16.36
CA ARG A 12 12.34 9.50 -16.24
C ARG A 12 13.49 10.48 -16.24
N GLU A 13 13.37 11.58 -16.95
CA GLU A 13 14.43 12.59 -17.06
C GLU A 13 14.64 13.34 -15.75
N ASN A 14 13.58 13.51 -14.95
CA ASN A 14 13.63 14.25 -13.69
C ASN A 14 13.12 13.43 -12.50
N LYS A 15 13.41 12.14 -12.45
CA LYS A 15 12.91 11.21 -11.42
C LYS A 15 13.32 11.59 -9.99
N ASN A 16 14.43 12.29 -9.82
CA ASN A 16 14.96 12.68 -8.51
C ASN A 16 14.18 13.84 -7.86
N ARG A 17 13.54 14.69 -8.69
CA ARG A 17 12.85 15.90 -8.22
C ARG A 17 11.58 16.22 -9.01
N GLY A 18 11.21 15.39 -9.95
CA GLY A 18 10.05 15.62 -10.80
C GLY A 18 8.75 15.12 -10.21
N GLY A 19 8.76 14.42 -9.07
CA GLY A 19 7.55 13.91 -8.45
C GLY A 19 6.74 14.98 -7.74
N CYS A 20 5.43 14.79 -7.68
CA CYS A 20 4.51 15.66 -6.95
C CYS A 20 3.40 14.87 -6.27
N LEU A 21 2.79 15.49 -5.28
CA LEU A 21 1.55 15.10 -4.64
C LEU A 21 0.47 16.08 -5.06
N TRP A 22 -0.67 15.58 -5.55
CA TRP A 22 -1.71 16.41 -6.14
C TRP A 22 -3.06 16.15 -5.45
N ASP A 23 -3.75 17.24 -5.11
CA ASP A 23 -5.12 17.22 -4.64
C ASP A 23 -6.06 17.27 -5.84
N LEU A 24 -6.78 16.17 -6.09
CA LEU A 24 -7.68 16.06 -7.22
C LEU A 24 -8.97 16.87 -7.02
N ALA A 25 -9.42 17.04 -5.79
CA ALA A 25 -10.64 17.79 -5.49
C ALA A 25 -10.43 19.28 -5.71
N GLU A 26 -9.32 19.82 -5.20
CA GLU A 26 -8.98 21.23 -5.32
C GLU A 26 -8.15 21.54 -6.59
N ASN A 27 -7.80 20.51 -7.35
CA ASN A 27 -6.96 20.60 -8.55
C ASN A 27 -5.69 21.43 -8.35
N ARG A 28 -4.96 21.13 -7.27
CA ARG A 28 -3.74 21.85 -6.89
C ARG A 28 -2.62 20.93 -6.43
N SER A 29 -1.39 21.37 -6.60
CA SER A 29 -0.23 20.68 -6.04
C SER A 29 -0.18 20.88 -4.53
N LEU A 30 -0.05 19.79 -3.77
CA LEU A 30 0.20 19.81 -2.33
C LEU A 30 1.68 19.84 -2.00
N ALA A 31 2.49 19.11 -2.78
CA ALA A 31 3.95 19.10 -2.67
C ALA A 31 4.57 18.78 -4.03
N ALA A 32 5.75 19.31 -4.27
CA ALA A 32 6.51 19.08 -5.50
C ALA A 32 8.00 18.88 -5.20
N GLY A 33 8.77 18.49 -6.20
CA GLY A 33 10.20 18.24 -6.03
C GLY A 33 10.51 16.89 -5.38
N LEU A 34 9.56 15.95 -5.39
CA LEU A 34 9.66 14.67 -4.70
C LEU A 34 10.44 13.64 -5.51
N CYS A 35 11.16 12.76 -4.81
CA CYS A 35 11.94 11.69 -5.41
C CYS A 35 11.10 10.41 -5.56
N MET A 36 10.47 10.22 -6.72
CA MET A 36 9.65 9.06 -7.03
C MET A 36 8.59 8.76 -5.95
N PRO A 37 7.62 9.67 -5.69
CA PRO A 37 6.62 9.47 -4.66
C PRO A 37 5.66 8.35 -5.02
N HIS A 38 5.31 7.50 -4.04
CA HIS A 38 4.37 6.39 -4.18
C HIS A 38 3.43 6.29 -2.96
N SER A 39 2.32 5.58 -3.18
CA SER A 39 1.42 5.11 -2.13
C SER A 39 0.95 6.20 -1.16
N PRO A 40 0.40 7.33 -1.63
CA PRO A 40 -0.17 8.31 -0.73
C PRO A 40 -1.32 7.69 0.07
N ARG A 41 -1.39 8.00 1.36
CA ARG A 41 -2.44 7.54 2.28
C ARG A 41 -2.80 8.66 3.24
N TYR A 42 -4.09 8.73 3.59
CA TYR A 42 -4.53 9.55 4.71
C TYR A 42 -4.70 8.67 5.94
N HIS A 43 -4.02 8.99 7.02
CA HIS A 43 -4.07 8.24 8.26
C HIS A 43 -3.81 9.16 9.45
N ASP A 44 -4.61 9.04 10.50
CA ASP A 44 -4.50 9.80 11.74
C ASP A 44 -4.35 11.32 11.53
N GLY A 45 -5.25 11.88 10.69
CA GLY A 45 -5.30 13.32 10.42
C GLY A 45 -4.14 13.85 9.54
N ARG A 46 -3.32 13.00 8.92
CA ARG A 46 -2.16 13.37 8.12
C ARG A 46 -2.14 12.68 6.77
N VAL A 47 -1.57 13.35 5.79
CA VAL A 47 -1.23 12.74 4.51
C VAL A 47 0.17 12.15 4.60
N TRP A 48 0.26 10.87 4.31
CA TRP A 48 1.50 10.10 4.27
C TRP A 48 1.89 9.78 2.83
N VAL A 49 3.17 9.74 2.55
CA VAL A 49 3.70 9.40 1.23
C VAL A 49 5.05 8.72 1.35
N LEU A 50 5.34 7.82 0.43
CA LEU A 50 6.64 7.18 0.29
C LEU A 50 7.46 7.94 -0.75
N GLU A 51 8.64 8.46 -0.38
CA GLU A 51 9.63 8.93 -1.34
C GLU A 51 10.58 7.78 -1.69
N SER A 52 10.16 6.96 -2.65
CA SER A 52 10.79 5.68 -2.97
C SER A 52 12.25 5.81 -3.40
N GLY A 53 12.57 6.88 -4.14
CA GLY A 53 13.93 7.10 -4.65
C GLY A 53 14.97 7.41 -3.58
N ILE A 54 14.52 7.70 -2.35
CA ILE A 54 15.37 7.90 -1.16
C ILE A 54 15.06 6.90 -0.04
N GLY A 55 14.07 6.01 -0.23
CA GLY A 55 13.68 5.02 0.78
C GLY A 55 12.95 5.58 1.99
N ALA A 56 12.31 6.75 1.86
CA ALA A 56 11.67 7.40 3.01
C ALA A 56 10.17 7.15 3.08
N ILE A 57 9.65 7.15 4.33
CA ILE A 57 8.25 7.39 4.65
C ILE A 57 8.13 8.76 5.31
N SER A 58 7.24 9.59 4.78
CA SER A 58 7.11 10.99 5.15
C SER A 58 5.65 11.40 5.34
N THR A 59 5.43 12.46 6.12
CA THR A 59 4.15 13.16 6.23
C THR A 59 4.20 14.50 5.53
N LEU A 60 3.07 14.95 5.00
CA LEU A 60 2.92 16.29 4.45
C LEU A 60 2.67 17.30 5.57
N ASP A 61 3.49 18.33 5.63
CA ASP A 61 3.16 19.57 6.34
C ASP A 61 2.34 20.45 5.38
N GLU A 62 1.03 20.47 5.57
CA GLU A 62 0.11 21.21 4.70
C GLU A 62 0.32 22.73 4.75
N SER A 63 0.89 23.25 5.83
CA SER A 63 1.14 24.68 5.98
C SER A 63 2.30 25.16 5.10
N THR A 64 3.28 24.30 4.86
CA THR A 64 4.49 24.62 4.09
C THR A 64 4.55 23.94 2.73
N GLY A 65 3.70 22.93 2.49
CA GLY A 65 3.77 22.06 1.31
C GLY A 65 5.03 21.19 1.25
N LYS A 66 5.69 20.99 2.39
CA LYS A 66 6.91 20.18 2.48
C LYS A 66 6.64 18.84 3.12
N LEU A 67 7.43 17.85 2.73
CA LEU A 67 7.43 16.55 3.40
C LEU A 67 8.34 16.60 4.63
N VAL A 68 7.86 16.00 5.72
CA VAL A 68 8.62 15.74 6.94
C VAL A 68 8.91 14.26 6.99
N GLU A 69 10.18 13.90 6.87
CA GLU A 69 10.63 12.50 6.96
C GLU A 69 10.36 11.95 8.36
N VAL A 70 9.69 10.80 8.41
CA VAL A 70 9.41 10.06 9.65
C VAL A 70 10.42 8.94 9.83
N ALA A 71 10.74 8.21 8.78
CA ALA A 71 11.75 7.16 8.81
C ALA A 71 12.38 6.97 7.43
N ARG A 72 13.61 6.40 7.44
CA ARG A 72 14.33 5.97 6.25
C ARG A 72 14.60 4.48 6.34
N LEU A 73 14.26 3.75 5.26
CA LEU A 73 14.25 2.31 5.20
C LEU A 73 15.25 1.79 4.15
N PRO A 74 15.78 0.56 4.33
CA PRO A 74 16.84 0.03 3.48
C PRO A 74 16.31 -0.59 2.18
N GLY A 75 15.56 0.17 1.38
CA GLY A 75 15.01 -0.28 0.13
C GLY A 75 14.12 0.75 -0.55
N PHE A 76 13.76 0.48 -1.79
CA PHE A 76 12.83 1.29 -2.55
C PHE A 76 11.42 1.08 -1.98
N THR A 77 10.89 2.10 -1.30
CA THR A 77 9.61 2.02 -0.60
C THR A 77 8.43 2.01 -1.56
N ARG A 78 7.56 1.00 -1.47
CA ARG A 78 6.35 0.90 -2.29
C ARG A 78 5.30 0.01 -1.61
N GLY A 79 4.06 0.48 -1.60
CA GLY A 79 3.01 -0.15 -0.80
C GLY A 79 3.03 0.33 0.64
N LEU A 80 1.92 0.89 1.11
CA LEU A 80 1.77 1.47 2.45
C LEU A 80 0.37 1.18 2.96
N CYS A 81 0.27 0.56 4.12
CA CYS A 81 -0.98 0.47 4.88
C CYS A 81 -0.71 0.69 6.36
N PHE A 82 -1.78 0.92 7.13
CA PHE A 82 -1.69 1.22 8.55
C PHE A 82 -2.56 0.29 9.37
N VAL A 83 -2.04 -0.11 10.54
CA VAL A 83 -2.82 -0.78 11.58
C VAL A 83 -2.53 -0.07 12.90
N GLY A 84 -3.49 0.67 13.41
CA GLY A 84 -3.27 1.55 14.56
C GLY A 84 -2.08 2.49 14.33
N PRO A 85 -1.12 2.57 15.26
CA PRO A 85 0.02 3.47 15.13
C PRO A 85 1.17 2.90 14.27
N TYR A 86 0.96 1.81 13.57
CA TYR A 86 2.01 1.13 12.80
C TYR A 86 1.78 1.26 11.31
N ALA A 87 2.83 1.72 10.61
CA ALA A 87 2.88 1.74 9.15
C ALA A 87 3.59 0.49 8.63
N PHE A 88 2.94 -0.25 7.75
CA PHE A 88 3.50 -1.39 7.04
C PHE A 88 3.96 -0.91 5.67
N VAL A 89 5.26 -0.95 5.43
CA VAL A 89 5.91 -0.40 4.23
C VAL A 89 6.57 -1.52 3.45
N GLY A 90 6.17 -1.70 2.21
CA GLY A 90 6.84 -2.61 1.29
C GLY A 90 8.16 -2.03 0.79
N LEU A 91 9.18 -2.86 0.73
CA LEU A 91 10.48 -2.53 0.17
C LEU A 91 10.80 -3.43 -1.01
N SER A 92 11.33 -2.84 -2.06
CA SER A 92 11.83 -3.54 -3.24
C SER A 92 13.35 -3.38 -3.38
N GLN A 93 14.01 -4.45 -3.82
CA GLN A 93 15.37 -4.38 -4.33
C GLN A 93 15.33 -3.69 -5.69
N ILE A 94 16.05 -2.60 -5.82
CA ILE A 94 16.21 -1.97 -7.13
C ILE A 94 17.34 -2.68 -7.84
N ARG A 95 17.04 -3.21 -9.01
CA ARG A 95 18.09 -3.61 -9.95
C ARG A 95 18.68 -2.33 -10.55
N GLU A 96 19.98 -2.28 -10.66
CA GLU A 96 20.66 -1.26 -11.47
C GLU A 96 20.26 -1.44 -12.92
N SER A 97 19.13 -0.87 -13.30
CA SER A 97 18.67 -0.77 -14.67
C SER A 97 18.75 0.68 -15.10
N ALA A 98 18.76 0.92 -16.40
CA ALA A 98 18.72 2.26 -16.97
C ALA A 98 17.53 3.11 -16.46
N ILE A 99 16.46 2.46 -15.95
CA ILE A 99 15.26 3.10 -15.41
C ILE A 99 15.52 3.66 -14.02
N PHE A 100 16.25 2.97 -13.15
CA PHE A 100 16.48 3.35 -11.76
C PHE A 100 17.89 3.91 -11.50
N GLY A 101 18.78 3.90 -12.49
CA GLY A 101 20.10 4.52 -12.36
C GLY A 101 19.98 6.01 -12.00
N GLY A 102 20.86 6.49 -11.09
CA GLY A 102 20.94 7.90 -10.71
C GLY A 102 19.96 8.39 -9.65
N ILE A 103 19.10 7.53 -9.07
CA ILE A 103 18.34 7.89 -7.87
C ILE A 103 19.20 7.69 -6.61
N PRO A 104 18.99 8.49 -5.54
CA PRO A 104 19.85 8.44 -4.35
C PRO A 104 19.99 7.05 -3.73
N ILE A 105 18.89 6.31 -3.57
CA ILE A 105 18.93 4.98 -2.96
C ILE A 105 19.70 3.95 -3.82
N ALA A 106 19.80 4.14 -5.13
CA ALA A 106 20.59 3.26 -6.00
C ALA A 106 22.10 3.54 -5.87
N GLN A 107 22.49 4.72 -5.40
CA GLN A 107 23.87 5.13 -5.17
C GLN A 107 24.37 4.78 -3.76
N ASP A 108 23.44 4.46 -2.84
CA ASP A 108 23.79 4.03 -1.49
C ASP A 108 24.47 2.65 -1.56
N SER A 109 25.60 2.51 -0.88
CA SER A 109 26.35 1.26 -0.78
C SER A 109 25.68 0.23 0.16
N GLN A 110 24.64 0.61 0.87
CA GLN A 110 23.91 -0.32 1.75
C GLN A 110 23.14 -1.36 0.96
N GLU A 111 23.08 -2.57 1.51
CA GLU A 111 22.28 -3.65 0.95
C GLU A 111 20.80 -3.25 0.91
N ARG A 112 20.21 -3.29 -0.27
CA ARG A 112 18.79 -3.03 -0.47
C ARG A 112 18.00 -4.30 -0.21
N CYS A 113 17.03 -4.21 0.68
CA CYS A 113 16.20 -5.34 1.08
C CYS A 113 14.86 -5.35 0.31
N CYS A 114 14.34 -6.55 0.07
CA CYS A 114 12.96 -6.76 -0.32
C CYS A 114 12.19 -7.35 0.86
N GLY A 115 11.00 -6.82 1.13
CA GLY A 115 10.18 -7.28 2.25
C GLY A 115 9.20 -6.25 2.73
N VAL A 116 8.70 -6.42 3.95
CA VAL A 116 7.79 -5.48 4.60
C VAL A 116 8.41 -5.04 5.93
N TRP A 117 8.52 -3.73 6.11
CA TRP A 117 8.99 -3.10 7.35
C TRP A 117 7.83 -2.46 8.10
N VAL A 118 7.81 -2.63 9.41
CA VAL A 118 6.81 -2.04 10.30
C VAL A 118 7.45 -0.90 11.06
N VAL A 119 6.92 0.29 10.86
CA VAL A 119 7.39 1.54 11.47
C VAL A 119 6.37 2.05 12.47
N ASP A 120 6.77 2.34 13.69
CA ASP A 120 5.96 3.09 14.64
C ASP A 120 5.89 4.56 14.18
N THR A 121 4.71 5.02 13.80
CA THR A 121 4.49 6.36 13.23
C THR A 121 4.77 7.50 14.18
N ARG A 122 4.82 7.24 15.49
CA ARG A 122 5.06 8.24 16.55
C ARG A 122 6.54 8.49 16.77
N SER A 123 7.35 7.44 16.65
CA SER A 123 8.79 7.50 16.92
C SER A 123 9.65 7.44 15.66
N GLY A 124 9.10 6.97 14.53
CA GLY A 124 9.85 6.66 13.32
C GLY A 124 10.70 5.39 13.43
N ALA A 125 10.62 4.66 14.53
CA ALA A 125 11.43 3.46 14.73
C ALA A 125 10.86 2.27 13.95
N THR A 126 11.73 1.49 13.30
CA THR A 126 11.38 0.17 12.81
C THR A 126 11.22 -0.78 13.98
N VAL A 127 10.03 -1.35 14.14
CA VAL A 127 9.68 -2.25 15.27
C VAL A 127 9.63 -3.72 14.86
N ALA A 128 9.43 -4.00 13.58
CA ALA A 128 9.45 -5.35 13.02
C ALA A 128 9.75 -5.31 11.53
N PHE A 129 10.13 -6.46 10.96
CA PHE A 129 10.23 -6.61 9.51
C PHE A 129 10.09 -8.08 9.10
N VAL A 130 9.67 -8.28 7.86
CA VAL A 130 9.76 -9.55 7.14
C VAL A 130 10.63 -9.29 5.91
N ARG A 131 11.75 -9.99 5.80
CA ARG A 131 12.65 -9.91 4.65
C ARG A 131 12.42 -11.12 3.75
N PHE A 132 12.27 -10.87 2.46
CA PHE A 132 12.21 -11.90 1.44
C PHE A 132 13.61 -12.13 0.86
N GLU A 133 13.98 -13.40 0.77
CA GLU A 133 15.27 -13.81 0.18
C GLU A 133 15.00 -14.57 -1.13
N GLY A 134 15.86 -14.37 -2.11
CA GLY A 134 15.80 -15.12 -3.36
C GLY A 134 14.84 -14.56 -4.41
N ALA A 135 13.74 -15.25 -4.68
CA ALA A 135 12.91 -14.98 -5.87
C ALA A 135 12.07 -13.69 -5.80
N VAL A 136 11.68 -13.24 -4.61
CA VAL A 136 10.87 -12.03 -4.43
C VAL A 136 11.77 -10.82 -4.33
N GLN A 137 11.74 -9.94 -5.34
CA GLN A 137 12.59 -8.77 -5.42
C GLN A 137 11.83 -7.45 -5.46
N GLU A 138 10.53 -7.50 -5.76
CA GLU A 138 9.68 -6.31 -5.85
C GLU A 138 8.37 -6.50 -5.09
N ILE A 139 7.92 -5.44 -4.42
CA ILE A 139 6.62 -5.32 -3.79
C ILE A 139 5.92 -4.11 -4.38
N PHE A 140 4.68 -4.26 -4.80
CA PHE A 140 3.88 -3.18 -5.38
C PHE A 140 2.89 -2.60 -4.39
N ALA A 141 2.30 -3.44 -3.55
CA ALA A 141 1.30 -3.04 -2.58
C ALA A 141 1.47 -3.84 -1.30
N VAL A 142 1.05 -3.24 -0.20
CA VAL A 142 0.93 -3.86 1.11
C VAL A 142 -0.45 -3.53 1.63
N GLU A 143 -1.17 -4.55 2.07
CA GLU A 143 -2.49 -4.40 2.67
C GLU A 143 -2.58 -5.28 3.91
N ALA A 144 -3.17 -4.77 4.96
CA ALA A 144 -3.49 -5.53 6.17
C ALA A 144 -4.93 -6.04 6.06
N LEU A 145 -5.12 -7.30 6.38
CA LEU A 145 -6.43 -7.94 6.43
C LEU A 145 -6.75 -8.24 7.90
N PRO A 146 -7.43 -7.31 8.62
CA PRO A 146 -7.78 -7.53 10.02
C PRO A 146 -8.62 -8.80 10.17
N ASP A 147 -8.37 -9.53 11.26
CA ASP A 147 -9.09 -10.73 11.66
C ASP A 147 -9.02 -11.93 10.69
N ILE A 148 -8.27 -11.81 9.59
CA ILE A 148 -8.04 -12.90 8.64
C ILE A 148 -6.68 -13.53 8.89
N ARG A 149 -6.66 -14.80 9.33
CA ARG A 149 -5.42 -15.54 9.62
C ARG A 149 -4.84 -16.25 8.40
N PHE A 150 -5.70 -16.72 7.50
CA PHE A 150 -5.35 -17.55 6.35
C PHE A 150 -6.00 -16.98 5.09
N PRO A 151 -5.50 -15.85 4.55
CA PRO A 151 -6.04 -15.30 3.32
C PRO A 151 -5.74 -16.21 2.14
N GLU A 152 -6.72 -16.39 1.27
CA GLU A 152 -6.55 -17.04 -0.03
C GLU A 152 -6.91 -16.04 -1.14
N LEU A 153 -6.03 -15.92 -2.14
CA LEU A 153 -6.30 -15.11 -3.31
C LEU A 153 -6.96 -15.99 -4.38
N LEU A 154 -8.20 -15.69 -4.65
CA LEU A 154 -8.96 -16.33 -5.74
C LEU A 154 -8.86 -15.44 -6.98
N ASN A 155 -8.46 -16.01 -8.11
CA ASN A 155 -8.54 -15.32 -9.39
C ASN A 155 -9.96 -15.43 -9.97
N GLU A 156 -10.29 -14.55 -10.92
CA GLU A 156 -11.66 -14.35 -11.44
C GLU A 156 -12.27 -15.56 -12.19
N ALA A 157 -11.54 -16.63 -12.39
CA ALA A 157 -12.00 -17.78 -13.14
C ALA A 157 -11.69 -19.09 -12.41
N GLY A 158 -12.68 -19.71 -11.83
CA GLY A 158 -12.51 -21.04 -11.28
C GLY A 158 -13.68 -21.55 -10.45
N ALA A 159 -13.81 -22.86 -10.41
CA ALA A 159 -14.84 -23.56 -9.64
C ALA A 159 -14.85 -23.19 -8.13
N ILE A 160 -13.73 -22.73 -7.61
CA ILE A 160 -13.61 -22.27 -6.22
C ILE A 160 -14.42 -20.98 -6.02
N LEU A 161 -14.33 -20.03 -6.96
CA LEU A 161 -15.08 -18.78 -6.88
C LEU A 161 -16.60 -19.02 -7.01
N ASP A 162 -16.99 -19.93 -7.90
CA ASP A 162 -18.40 -20.31 -8.12
C ASP A 162 -19.00 -21.04 -6.91
N SER A 163 -18.16 -21.67 -6.09
CA SER A 163 -18.55 -22.36 -4.86
C SER A 163 -18.37 -21.52 -3.59
N SER A 164 -17.83 -20.28 -3.73
CA SER A 164 -17.60 -19.39 -2.61
C SER A 164 -18.84 -18.56 -2.29
N PHE A 165 -19.11 -18.35 -1.03
CA PHE A 165 -20.24 -17.55 -0.57
C PHE A 165 -19.81 -16.68 0.62
N VAL A 166 -20.48 -15.53 0.79
CA VAL A 166 -20.27 -14.65 1.94
C VAL A 166 -21.30 -15.05 3.00
N VAL A 167 -20.80 -15.45 4.16
CA VAL A 167 -21.66 -15.60 5.36
C VAL A 167 -21.97 -14.22 5.86
N GLY A 168 -23.25 -13.84 5.90
CA GLY A 168 -23.67 -12.56 6.48
C GLY A 168 -23.33 -12.51 7.98
N GLU A 169 -22.97 -11.35 8.47
CA GLU A 169 -22.92 -11.12 9.92
C GLU A 169 -24.36 -11.22 10.44
N GLU A 170 -24.67 -12.29 11.18
CA GLU A 170 -25.91 -12.36 11.94
C GLU A 170 -25.79 -11.39 13.14
N GLU A 171 -26.76 -10.50 13.31
CA GLU A 171 -26.89 -9.76 14.54
C GLU A 171 -27.02 -10.75 15.70
N PRO A 172 -26.20 -10.64 16.77
CA PRO A 172 -26.27 -11.56 17.90
C PRO A 172 -27.59 -11.32 18.64
N GLY A 173 -28.60 -12.16 18.40
CA GLY A 173 -29.78 -12.03 19.21
C GLY A 173 -31.10 -12.69 18.78
N GLN A 174 -31.17 -13.59 17.83
CA GLN A 174 -32.40 -14.35 17.61
C GLN A 174 -32.14 -15.84 17.33
N TYR A 175 -31.63 -16.53 18.33
CA TYR A 175 -31.74 -17.98 18.37
C TYR A 175 -33.09 -18.32 19.02
N GLN A 176 -34.07 -18.74 18.24
CA GLN A 176 -35.25 -19.39 18.78
C GLN A 176 -34.96 -20.90 18.90
N ASP A 177 -34.98 -21.39 20.12
CA ASP A 177 -34.81 -22.81 20.41
C ASP A 177 -35.84 -23.65 19.61
N GLY A 178 -35.36 -24.44 18.65
CA GLY A 178 -36.18 -25.44 18.00
C GLY A 178 -35.99 -25.71 16.51
N GLU A 179 -35.18 -24.97 15.79
CA GLU A 179 -34.94 -25.23 14.36
C GLU A 179 -33.56 -25.82 14.11
N ASP A 180 -33.53 -26.83 13.21
CA ASP A 180 -32.29 -27.51 12.79
C ASP A 180 -31.28 -26.49 12.23
N PRO A 181 -30.11 -26.30 12.86
CA PRO A 181 -29.13 -25.32 12.43
C PRO A 181 -28.55 -25.56 11.04
N HIS A 182 -28.76 -26.74 10.46
CA HIS A 182 -28.30 -27.09 9.13
C HIS A 182 -29.30 -26.74 8.02
N ALA A 183 -30.59 -26.57 8.32
CA ALA A 183 -31.61 -26.29 7.31
C ALA A 183 -31.67 -24.82 6.87
N THR A 184 -31.24 -23.89 7.74
CA THR A 184 -31.30 -22.44 7.49
C THR A 184 -30.15 -21.93 6.63
N TRP A 185 -29.01 -22.58 6.67
CA TRP A 185 -27.81 -22.16 5.95
C TRP A 185 -27.90 -22.31 4.42
N VAL A 186 -28.81 -23.13 3.93
CA VAL A 186 -28.93 -23.43 2.49
C VAL A 186 -29.84 -22.44 1.76
N GLN A 187 -30.70 -21.71 2.47
CA GLN A 187 -31.70 -20.84 1.83
C GLN A 187 -31.34 -19.38 1.62
N GLU A 188 -30.29 -18.86 2.25
CA GLU A 188 -29.95 -17.43 2.16
C GLU A 188 -28.67 -17.10 1.38
N ALA A 189 -27.95 -18.09 0.88
CA ALA A 189 -26.79 -17.87 0.02
C ALA A 189 -27.20 -17.42 -1.37
N GLN A 190 -27.58 -16.15 -1.52
CA GLN A 190 -27.67 -15.54 -2.84
C GLN A 190 -26.27 -15.04 -3.24
N PRO A 191 -25.78 -15.35 -4.45
CA PRO A 191 -24.52 -14.81 -4.93
C PRO A 191 -24.63 -13.29 -5.00
N LYS A 192 -23.91 -12.58 -4.14
CA LYS A 192 -23.78 -11.11 -4.27
C LYS A 192 -23.03 -10.85 -5.56
N ALA A 193 -23.69 -10.20 -6.50
CA ALA A 193 -23.02 -9.62 -7.65
C ALA A 193 -21.87 -8.76 -7.16
N SER A 194 -20.66 -9.08 -7.61
CA SER A 194 -19.44 -8.35 -7.30
C SER A 194 -19.61 -6.89 -7.72
N THR A 195 -19.85 -6.02 -6.77
CA THR A 195 -19.72 -4.59 -6.99
C THR A 195 -18.23 -4.30 -7.04
N ARG A 196 -17.68 -4.25 -8.22
CA ARG A 196 -16.31 -3.82 -8.46
C ARG A 196 -16.19 -2.34 -8.09
N GLU A 197 -15.75 -2.03 -6.89
CA GLU A 197 -15.07 -0.77 -6.67
C GLU A 197 -13.66 -0.89 -7.29
N ARG A 198 -13.49 -0.25 -8.42
CA ARG A 198 -12.16 -0.09 -9.01
C ARG A 198 -11.35 0.81 -8.09
N CYS A 199 -10.43 0.22 -7.35
CA CYS A 199 -9.32 0.98 -6.81
C CYS A 199 -8.47 1.44 -8.00
N SER A 200 -8.63 2.69 -8.38
CA SER A 200 -7.73 3.33 -9.36
C SER A 200 -6.39 3.58 -8.66
N ILE A 201 -5.37 2.99 -9.21
CA ILE A 201 -3.96 3.21 -8.83
C ILE A 201 -3.51 4.60 -9.27
#